data_3897d1ead535a111edbe67c6ad19b85f
#
_entry.id   3897d1ead535a111edbe67c6ad19b85f
#
_cell.length_a   1.000
_cell.length_b   1.000
_cell.length_c   1.000
_cell.angle_alpha   90.00
_cell.angle_beta   90.00
_cell.angle_gamma   90.00
#
_symmetry.space_group_name_H-M   'P 1'
#
loop_
_entity.id
_entity.type
_entity.pdbx_description
1 polymer ?
#
loop_
_entity_poly.entity_id
_entity_poly.type
_entity_poly.pdbx_seq_one_letter_code
_entity_poly.pdbx_strand_id
1 'polypeptide(L)'
;METNLVSEKTMHACITFSRIQLLNEYFQSLKINMSTNNQKHLVTIVVPIYKPTLSEYEEVAFKQLFKVLGKHRIVIFKPTSLELSNLLNNYPDCEIERFSDYYFNGIAGYNRLMMSEEFYARFIDSEYILIYQLDAYVFKDELIDWCSKGYDYIGAPWLLRPIYNFPLLKFTSWIKRKYCQITNQPCSQMTRFKVGNGGLSLRKISSHIKAVTELKTITEQYLQVRHHLYNEDVFFSIEVNRHGLNFTYPSWQEALQFSFDKYPSLCYKYNNEQLPFGCHSWYKRRMKKFWFPIILGK
;
A
#
# COMPACT_ATOMS: atom_id res chain seq x y z
N MET A 1 8.03 50.23 -2.89
CA MET A 1 7.32 48.97 -2.67
C MET A 1 7.75 47.83 -3.60
N GLU A 2 8.35 48.10 -4.74
CA GLU A 2 8.77 47.06 -5.71
C GLU A 2 10.08 46.33 -5.36
N THR A 3 10.95 46.93 -4.57
CA THR A 3 12.27 46.33 -4.23
C THR A 3 12.18 45.15 -3.25
N ASN A 4 11.14 45.05 -2.42
CA ASN A 4 10.98 43.94 -1.47
C ASN A 4 10.39 42.67 -2.12
N LEU A 5 9.57 42.80 -3.16
CA LEU A 5 8.97 41.66 -3.86
C LEU A 5 9.99 40.86 -4.71
N VAL A 6 11.00 41.57 -5.25
CA VAL A 6 12.08 40.91 -6.02
C VAL A 6 13.01 40.13 -5.10
N SER A 7 13.28 40.63 -3.90
CA SER A 7 14.09 39.97 -2.88
C SER A 7 13.47 38.66 -2.38
N GLU A 8 12.16 38.62 -2.12
CA GLU A 8 11.47 37.40 -1.66
C GLU A 8 11.40 36.31 -2.73
N LYS A 9 11.14 36.69 -3.98
CA LYS A 9 11.14 35.72 -5.10
C LYS A 9 12.52 35.13 -5.36
N THR A 10 13.57 35.93 -5.25
CA THR A 10 14.94 35.49 -5.42
C THR A 10 15.39 34.57 -4.27
N MET A 11 14.98 34.88 -3.05
CA MET A 11 15.27 34.05 -1.88
C MET A 11 14.52 32.70 -1.94
N HIS A 12 13.25 32.69 -2.37
CA HIS A 12 12.50 31.45 -2.61
C HIS A 12 13.12 30.58 -3.71
N ALA A 13 13.59 31.19 -4.81
CA ALA A 13 14.28 30.49 -5.90
C ALA A 13 15.62 29.90 -5.44
N CYS A 14 16.40 30.63 -4.64
CA CYS A 14 17.66 30.12 -4.06
C CYS A 14 17.42 28.97 -3.08
N ILE A 15 16.41 29.01 -2.22
CA ILE A 15 16.06 27.93 -1.29
C ILE A 15 15.60 26.69 -2.05
N THR A 16 14.84 26.88 -3.13
CA THR A 16 14.37 25.77 -3.98
C THR A 16 15.54 25.13 -4.75
N PHE A 17 16.45 25.94 -5.28
CA PHE A 17 17.64 25.47 -5.98
C PHE A 17 18.60 24.71 -5.06
N SER A 18 18.83 25.22 -3.85
CA SER A 18 19.66 24.56 -2.84
C SER A 18 19.05 23.22 -2.37
N ARG A 19 17.71 23.13 -2.26
CA ARG A 19 17.03 21.85 -1.97
C ARG A 19 17.14 20.84 -3.11
N ILE A 20 17.01 21.28 -4.35
CA ILE A 20 17.17 20.41 -5.54
C ILE A 20 18.62 19.91 -5.63
N GLN A 21 19.59 20.74 -5.31
CA GLN A 21 20.99 20.35 -5.31
C GLN A 21 21.30 19.34 -4.19
N LEU A 22 20.80 19.55 -2.97
CA LEU A 22 20.90 18.60 -1.85
C LEU A 22 20.21 17.26 -2.17
N LEU A 23 19.06 17.28 -2.83
CA LEU A 23 18.39 16.07 -3.29
C LEU A 23 19.19 15.34 -4.36
N ASN A 24 19.77 16.07 -5.32
CA ASN A 24 20.64 15.48 -6.35
C ASN A 24 21.92 14.89 -5.75
N GLU A 25 22.54 15.55 -4.79
CA GLU A 25 23.71 15.04 -4.06
C GLU A 25 23.34 13.81 -3.21
N TYR A 26 22.17 13.82 -2.56
CA TYR A 26 21.62 12.66 -1.87
C TYR A 26 21.33 11.50 -2.84
N PHE A 27 20.71 11.75 -3.99
CA PHE A 27 20.53 10.72 -5.03
C PHE A 27 21.83 10.24 -5.65
N GLN A 28 22.83 11.09 -5.80
CA GLN A 28 24.17 10.69 -6.23
C GLN A 28 24.86 9.86 -5.14
N SER A 29 24.74 10.21 -3.86
CA SER A 29 25.28 9.42 -2.74
C SER A 29 24.59 8.06 -2.63
N LEU A 30 23.28 8.01 -2.87
CA LEU A 30 22.53 6.74 -2.96
C LEU A 30 23.02 5.90 -4.15
N LYS A 31 23.25 6.51 -5.33
CA LYS A 31 23.80 5.80 -6.50
C LYS A 31 25.23 5.31 -6.27
N ILE A 32 26.06 6.06 -5.57
CA ILE A 32 27.44 5.66 -5.23
C ILE A 32 27.42 4.51 -4.21
N ASN A 33 26.54 4.53 -3.22
CA ASN A 33 26.33 3.42 -2.28
C ASN A 33 25.72 2.17 -2.95
N MET A 34 24.99 2.32 -4.06
CA MET A 34 24.48 1.21 -4.87
C MET A 34 25.56 0.54 -5.73
N SER A 35 26.72 1.17 -5.94
CA SER A 35 27.84 0.59 -6.72
C SER A 35 28.78 -0.28 -5.89
N THR A 36 28.66 -0.29 -4.57
CA THR A 36 29.45 -1.12 -3.66
C THR A 36 28.62 -2.29 -3.15
N ASN A 37 28.57 -3.37 -3.91
CA ASN A 37 28.32 -4.76 -3.47
C ASN A 37 27.09 -5.06 -2.55
N ASN A 38 25.97 -4.35 -2.68
CA ASN A 38 24.73 -4.73 -2.01
C ASN A 38 23.84 -5.51 -2.97
N GLN A 39 23.69 -6.78 -2.71
CA GLN A 39 22.76 -7.67 -3.41
C GLN A 39 21.35 -7.07 -3.35
N LYS A 40 20.84 -6.63 -4.51
CA LYS A 40 19.49 -6.04 -4.59
C LYS A 40 18.45 -7.13 -4.33
N HIS A 41 17.64 -6.94 -3.30
CA HIS A 41 16.55 -7.86 -3.00
C HIS A 41 15.44 -7.70 -4.05
N LEU A 42 14.88 -8.82 -4.54
CA LEU A 42 13.71 -8.75 -5.41
C LEU A 42 12.50 -8.21 -4.64
N VAL A 43 12.29 -8.68 -3.41
CA VAL A 43 11.15 -8.26 -2.59
C VAL A 43 11.51 -8.27 -1.10
N THR A 44 11.01 -7.26 -0.39
CA THR A 44 11.01 -7.19 1.08
C THR A 44 9.56 -7.17 1.58
N ILE A 45 9.25 -8.01 2.56
CA ILE A 45 7.96 -8.00 3.23
C ILE A 45 8.02 -6.99 4.36
N VAL A 46 7.08 -6.04 4.39
CA VAL A 46 7.06 -4.96 5.39
C VAL A 46 5.78 -5.04 6.24
N VAL A 47 5.97 -5.16 7.55
CA VAL A 47 4.91 -5.44 8.52
C VAL A 47 4.74 -4.26 9.47
N PRO A 48 3.61 -3.53 9.44
CA PRO A 48 3.34 -2.47 10.41
C PRO A 48 2.99 -3.05 11.78
N ILE A 49 3.77 -2.69 12.80
CA ILE A 49 3.45 -2.99 14.20
C ILE A 49 3.47 -1.68 14.99
N TYR A 50 2.31 -1.29 15.52
CA TYR A 50 2.13 -0.01 16.21
C TYR A 50 1.59 -0.15 17.64
N LYS A 51 1.64 -1.36 18.20
CA LYS A 51 1.26 -1.67 19.57
C LYS A 51 2.16 -2.78 20.14
N PRO A 52 2.41 -2.80 21.47
CA PRO A 52 3.39 -3.71 22.08
C PRO A 52 2.95 -5.19 22.10
N THR A 53 1.64 -5.44 21.98
CA THR A 53 1.08 -6.79 22.04
C THR A 53 0.14 -7.03 20.87
N LEU A 54 0.19 -8.23 20.33
CA LEU A 54 -0.74 -8.68 19.29
C LEU A 54 -1.99 -9.30 19.90
N SER A 55 -3.13 -9.14 19.26
CA SER A 55 -4.34 -9.92 19.56
C SER A 55 -4.16 -11.36 19.07
N GLU A 56 -5.00 -12.29 19.59
CA GLU A 56 -5.00 -13.70 19.17
C GLU A 56 -4.98 -13.87 17.64
N TYR A 57 -5.79 -13.10 16.92
CA TYR A 57 -5.88 -13.21 15.46
C TYR A 57 -4.66 -12.61 14.74
N GLU A 58 -4.08 -11.54 15.27
CA GLU A 58 -2.85 -10.97 14.74
C GLU A 58 -1.65 -11.89 14.98
N GLU A 59 -1.60 -12.61 16.11
CA GLU A 59 -0.60 -13.65 16.33
C GLU A 59 -0.72 -14.79 15.33
N VAL A 60 -1.94 -15.25 15.04
CA VAL A 60 -2.20 -16.26 14.01
C VAL A 60 -1.66 -15.79 12.65
N ALA A 61 -1.97 -14.56 12.26
CA ALA A 61 -1.50 -13.98 11.00
C ALA A 61 0.03 -13.82 10.97
N PHE A 62 0.62 -13.38 12.08
CA PHE A 62 2.06 -13.18 12.21
C PHE A 62 2.83 -14.50 12.14
N LYS A 63 2.38 -15.53 12.88
CA LYS A 63 2.96 -16.89 12.81
C LYS A 63 2.84 -17.48 11.40
N GLN A 64 1.71 -17.26 10.74
CA GLN A 64 1.50 -17.74 9.37
C GLN A 64 2.42 -17.05 8.36
N LEU A 65 2.68 -15.76 8.52
CA LEU A 65 3.64 -15.05 7.70
C LEU A 65 5.00 -15.76 7.71
N PHE A 66 5.56 -16.04 8.88
CA PHE A 66 6.86 -16.73 8.99
C PHE A 66 6.81 -18.18 8.48
N LYS A 67 5.70 -18.87 8.73
CA LYS A 67 5.53 -20.24 8.26
C LYS A 67 5.56 -20.32 6.73
N VAL A 68 4.94 -19.38 6.04
CA VAL A 68 4.75 -19.43 4.58
C VAL A 68 5.82 -18.62 3.85
N LEU A 69 6.13 -17.42 4.33
CA LEU A 69 7.01 -16.46 3.65
C LEU A 69 8.32 -16.19 4.40
N GLY A 70 8.65 -16.96 5.43
CA GLY A 70 9.83 -16.74 6.30
C GLY A 70 11.18 -16.84 5.60
N LYS A 71 11.24 -17.39 4.38
CA LYS A 71 12.47 -17.40 3.57
C LYS A 71 12.79 -16.06 2.89
N HIS A 72 11.81 -15.14 2.86
CA HIS A 72 11.99 -13.81 2.31
C HIS A 72 12.46 -12.83 3.39
N ARG A 73 13.09 -11.75 2.98
CA ARG A 73 13.45 -10.66 3.90
C ARG A 73 12.18 -10.07 4.51
N ILE A 74 12.11 -10.03 5.84
CA ILE A 74 10.99 -9.47 6.60
C ILE A 74 11.50 -8.30 7.42
N VAL A 75 10.87 -7.13 7.25
CA VAL A 75 11.15 -5.90 7.97
C VAL A 75 9.90 -5.44 8.70
N ILE A 76 10.00 -5.30 10.01
CA ILE A 76 8.95 -4.70 10.82
C ILE A 76 9.17 -3.21 10.88
N PHE A 77 8.15 -2.43 10.51
CA PHE A 77 8.20 -0.99 10.72
C PHE A 77 7.26 -0.56 11.85
N LYS A 78 7.77 0.33 12.70
CA LYS A 78 7.14 0.69 13.97
C LYS A 78 7.36 2.16 14.35
N PRO A 79 6.56 2.72 15.29
CA PRO A 79 6.85 3.99 15.93
C PRO A 79 8.23 3.95 16.61
N THR A 80 8.94 5.08 16.63
CA THR A 80 10.24 5.20 17.29
C THR A 80 10.15 4.86 18.78
N SER A 81 9.10 5.33 19.46
CA SER A 81 8.89 5.14 20.89
C SER A 81 8.45 3.73 21.29
N LEU A 82 7.96 2.91 20.34
CA LEU A 82 7.42 1.59 20.65
C LEU A 82 8.53 0.57 20.89
N GLU A 83 8.50 -0.15 22.00
CA GLU A 83 9.38 -1.28 22.27
C GLU A 83 8.70 -2.61 21.94
N LEU A 84 9.43 -3.46 21.18
CA LEU A 84 8.93 -4.77 20.69
C LEU A 84 9.82 -5.94 21.10
N SER A 85 10.77 -5.74 22.00
CA SER A 85 11.76 -6.76 22.40
C SER A 85 11.11 -8.08 22.78
N ASN A 86 10.05 -8.04 23.59
CA ASN A 86 9.34 -9.24 24.03
C ASN A 86 8.64 -9.99 22.87
N LEU A 87 8.13 -9.27 21.90
CA LEU A 87 7.50 -9.88 20.74
C LEU A 87 8.54 -10.52 19.81
N LEU A 88 9.67 -9.84 19.63
CA LEU A 88 10.69 -10.21 18.65
C LEU A 88 11.69 -11.24 19.15
N ASN A 89 11.74 -11.54 20.44
CA ASN A 89 12.61 -12.57 20.99
C ASN A 89 12.46 -13.94 20.30
N ASN A 90 11.27 -14.23 19.75
CA ASN A 90 10.99 -15.46 19.02
C ASN A 90 11.20 -15.34 17.49
N TYR A 91 11.62 -14.15 17.01
CA TYR A 91 11.78 -13.83 15.58
C TYR A 91 13.06 -13.02 15.35
N PRO A 92 14.25 -13.61 15.66
CA PRO A 92 15.52 -12.87 15.67
C PRO A 92 15.96 -12.37 14.29
N ASP A 93 15.49 -13.00 13.22
CA ASP A 93 15.87 -12.67 11.84
C ASP A 93 15.08 -11.48 11.25
N CYS A 94 14.19 -10.86 12.05
CA CYS A 94 13.44 -9.69 11.59
C CYS A 94 14.28 -8.42 11.72
N GLU A 95 14.37 -7.70 10.62
CA GLU A 95 14.90 -6.33 10.64
C GLU A 95 13.82 -5.36 11.15
N ILE A 96 14.27 -4.23 11.73
CA ILE A 96 13.40 -3.21 12.30
C ILE A 96 13.68 -1.85 11.67
N GLU A 97 12.65 -1.25 11.06
CA GLU A 97 12.65 0.14 10.64
C GLU A 97 11.81 0.99 11.57
N ARG A 98 12.35 2.16 11.96
CA ARG A 98 11.70 3.10 12.86
C ARG A 98 11.27 4.35 12.10
N PHE A 99 10.02 4.74 12.30
CA PHE A 99 9.48 5.97 11.76
C PHE A 99 8.93 6.84 12.90
N SER A 100 8.78 8.13 12.65
CA SER A 100 8.19 9.06 13.62
C SER A 100 6.82 8.56 14.10
N ASP A 101 6.57 8.66 15.38
CA ASP A 101 5.30 8.28 16.02
C ASP A 101 4.08 8.98 15.41
N TYR A 102 4.30 10.15 14.83
CA TYR A 102 3.30 10.90 14.09
C TYR A 102 2.61 10.10 12.98
N TYR A 103 3.34 9.21 12.31
CA TYR A 103 2.81 8.38 11.23
C TYR A 103 1.87 7.25 11.71
N PHE A 104 1.84 6.97 13.00
CA PHE A 104 1.02 5.90 13.58
C PHE A 104 -0.24 6.43 14.26
N ASN A 105 -0.55 7.72 14.08
CA ASN A 105 -1.77 8.33 14.60
C ASN A 105 -2.99 8.00 13.70
N GLY A 106 -3.45 6.75 13.78
CA GLY A 106 -4.61 6.26 13.04
C GLY A 106 -4.41 6.22 11.53
N ILE A 107 -5.54 6.12 10.80
CA ILE A 107 -5.53 5.99 9.34
C ILE A 107 -4.86 7.18 8.65
N ALA A 108 -5.05 8.39 9.15
CA ALA A 108 -4.48 9.59 8.55
C ALA A 108 -2.94 9.61 8.63
N GLY A 109 -2.38 9.19 9.76
CA GLY A 109 -0.94 9.04 9.93
C GLY A 109 -0.38 7.95 9.01
N TYR A 110 -1.03 6.79 8.97
CA TYR A 110 -0.66 5.70 8.08
C TYR A 110 -0.69 6.10 6.59
N ASN A 111 -1.75 6.75 6.14
CA ASN A 111 -1.84 7.27 4.78
C ASN A 111 -0.67 8.22 4.46
N ARG A 112 -0.31 9.09 5.40
CA ARG A 112 0.81 10.01 5.25
C ARG A 112 2.14 9.28 5.08
N LEU A 113 2.37 8.23 5.86
CA LEU A 113 3.57 7.41 5.72
C LEU A 113 3.59 6.70 4.36
N MET A 114 2.50 6.03 3.99
CA MET A 114 2.41 5.28 2.73
C MET A 114 2.49 6.16 1.48
N MET A 115 2.16 7.44 1.59
CA MET A 115 2.28 8.42 0.51
C MET A 115 3.51 9.34 0.67
N SER A 116 4.52 8.93 1.45
CA SER A 116 5.78 9.67 1.64
C SER A 116 6.92 9.05 0.86
N GLU A 117 7.83 9.88 0.36
CA GLU A 117 9.10 9.44 -0.22
C GLU A 117 9.96 8.73 0.83
N GLU A 118 9.95 9.24 2.08
CA GLU A 118 10.68 8.68 3.22
C GLU A 118 10.43 7.19 3.39
N PHE A 119 9.18 6.75 3.26
CA PHE A 119 8.82 5.34 3.44
C PHE A 119 9.51 4.44 2.39
N TYR A 120 9.35 4.76 1.12
CA TYR A 120 9.90 3.93 0.04
C TYR A 120 11.43 4.01 -0.03
N ALA A 121 12.03 5.13 0.33
CA ALA A 121 13.48 5.31 0.36
C ALA A 121 14.17 4.35 1.35
N ARG A 122 13.50 3.95 2.45
CA ARG A 122 14.03 2.96 3.40
C ARG A 122 14.20 1.56 2.82
N PHE A 123 13.51 1.27 1.72
CA PHE A 123 13.52 -0.04 1.06
C PHE A 123 14.09 0.02 -0.36
N ILE A 124 14.87 1.05 -0.68
CA ILE A 124 15.41 1.28 -2.03
C ILE A 124 16.33 0.16 -2.54
N ASP A 125 16.85 -0.67 -1.64
CA ASP A 125 17.63 -1.87 -1.92
C ASP A 125 16.79 -3.05 -2.42
N SER A 126 15.46 -2.90 -2.45
CA SER A 126 14.52 -3.90 -2.97
C SER A 126 13.82 -3.38 -4.23
N GLU A 127 13.44 -4.29 -5.14
CA GLU A 127 12.62 -3.91 -6.30
C GLU A 127 11.16 -3.73 -5.92
N TYR A 128 10.66 -4.62 -5.05
CA TYR A 128 9.29 -4.61 -4.54
C TYR A 128 9.26 -4.61 -3.02
N ILE A 129 8.15 -4.11 -2.48
CA ILE A 129 7.73 -4.40 -1.11
C ILE A 129 6.36 -5.07 -1.12
N LEU A 130 6.18 -6.07 -0.24
CA LEU A 130 4.87 -6.59 0.12
C LEU A 130 4.43 -5.96 1.44
N ILE A 131 3.44 -5.07 1.42
CA ILE A 131 2.77 -4.64 2.65
C ILE A 131 1.97 -5.83 3.19
N TYR A 132 2.21 -6.19 4.44
CA TYR A 132 1.51 -7.25 5.15
C TYR A 132 0.99 -6.72 6.49
N GLN A 133 -0.24 -6.22 6.53
CA GLN A 133 -0.89 -5.83 7.79
C GLN A 133 -1.30 -7.08 8.58
N LEU A 134 -1.35 -6.98 9.92
CA LEU A 134 -1.62 -8.12 10.78
C LEU A 134 -3.07 -8.64 10.74
N ASP A 135 -3.93 -8.02 9.95
CA ASP A 135 -5.24 -8.56 9.57
C ASP A 135 -5.24 -9.19 8.16
N ALA A 136 -4.06 -9.34 7.56
CA ALA A 136 -3.85 -10.19 6.39
C ALA A 136 -3.56 -11.64 6.79
N TYR A 137 -3.63 -12.56 5.83
CA TYR A 137 -3.26 -13.97 5.98
C TYR A 137 -2.82 -14.53 4.63
N VAL A 138 -1.72 -15.27 4.58
CA VAL A 138 -1.20 -15.89 3.36
C VAL A 138 -1.39 -17.40 3.40
N PHE A 139 -1.75 -17.98 2.26
CA PHE A 139 -2.03 -19.41 2.14
C PHE A 139 -0.87 -20.20 1.51
N LYS A 140 -0.12 -19.57 0.61
CA LYS A 140 0.94 -20.20 -0.20
C LYS A 140 2.02 -19.18 -0.54
N ASP A 141 3.24 -19.66 -0.82
CA ASP A 141 4.34 -18.80 -1.25
C ASP A 141 4.42 -18.74 -2.78
N GLU A 142 3.79 -17.73 -3.34
CA GLU A 142 3.85 -17.36 -4.76
C GLU A 142 4.43 -15.95 -4.93
N LEU A 143 5.14 -15.42 -3.90
CA LEU A 143 5.54 -14.02 -3.88
C LEU A 143 6.48 -13.66 -5.04
N ILE A 144 7.43 -14.53 -5.37
CA ILE A 144 8.35 -14.32 -6.50
C ILE A 144 7.59 -14.32 -7.84
N ASP A 145 6.61 -15.21 -8.01
CA ASP A 145 5.79 -15.27 -9.22
C ASP A 145 5.00 -13.98 -9.41
N TRP A 146 4.46 -13.42 -8.31
CA TRP A 146 3.77 -12.13 -8.35
C TRP A 146 4.72 -10.97 -8.68
N CYS A 147 5.95 -10.96 -8.19
CA CYS A 147 6.97 -9.96 -8.56
C CYS A 147 7.32 -10.06 -10.05
N SER A 148 7.45 -11.28 -10.59
CA SER A 148 7.85 -11.53 -11.98
C SER A 148 6.84 -11.00 -13.00
N LYS A 149 5.58 -10.77 -12.61
CA LYS A 149 4.55 -10.18 -13.48
C LYS A 149 4.79 -8.70 -13.81
N GLY A 150 5.67 -8.01 -13.08
CA GLY A 150 6.13 -6.66 -13.42
C GLY A 150 5.14 -5.53 -13.12
N TYR A 151 4.00 -5.78 -12.47
CA TYR A 151 3.02 -4.76 -12.14
C TYR A 151 3.56 -3.75 -11.14
N ASP A 152 3.12 -2.49 -11.25
CA ASP A 152 3.53 -1.43 -10.33
C ASP A 152 2.80 -1.52 -8.98
N TYR A 153 1.54 -1.96 -8.99
CA TYR A 153 0.74 -2.16 -7.79
C TYR A 153 -0.22 -3.34 -7.95
N ILE A 154 -0.21 -4.23 -6.95
CA ILE A 154 -1.14 -5.36 -6.84
C ILE A 154 -1.77 -5.35 -5.44
N GLY A 155 -3.07 -5.51 -5.37
CA GLY A 155 -3.85 -5.69 -4.15
C GLY A 155 -5.18 -6.37 -4.46
N ALA A 156 -6.03 -6.57 -3.47
CA ALA A 156 -7.35 -7.17 -3.68
C ALA A 156 -8.24 -6.26 -4.54
N PRO A 157 -9.03 -6.80 -5.47
CA PRO A 157 -9.93 -6.00 -6.26
C PRO A 157 -11.18 -5.59 -5.47
N TRP A 158 -11.69 -4.39 -5.72
CA TRP A 158 -12.95 -3.92 -5.15
C TRP A 158 -14.14 -4.39 -5.96
N LEU A 159 -14.68 -5.54 -5.59
CA LEU A 159 -15.81 -6.14 -6.27
C LEU A 159 -17.12 -5.38 -6.00
N LEU A 160 -17.99 -5.43 -6.99
CA LEU A 160 -19.34 -4.90 -6.91
C LEU A 160 -20.31 -5.99 -6.45
N ARG A 161 -21.20 -5.70 -5.51
CA ARG A 161 -22.28 -6.63 -5.19
C ARG A 161 -23.20 -6.85 -6.38
N PRO A 162 -23.68 -8.07 -6.63
CA PRO A 162 -24.57 -8.38 -7.75
C PRO A 162 -25.81 -7.50 -7.85
N ILE A 163 -26.34 -7.02 -6.71
CA ILE A 163 -27.49 -6.10 -6.69
C ILE A 163 -27.29 -4.83 -7.53
N TYR A 164 -26.05 -4.35 -7.65
CA TYR A 164 -25.75 -3.17 -8.46
C TYR A 164 -25.78 -3.45 -9.97
N ASN A 165 -26.07 -4.70 -10.38
CA ASN A 165 -26.28 -5.05 -11.78
C ASN A 165 -27.71 -4.71 -12.28
N PHE A 166 -28.64 -4.36 -11.38
CA PHE A 166 -29.96 -3.89 -11.76
C PHE A 166 -29.86 -2.62 -12.63
N PRO A 167 -30.66 -2.53 -13.72
CA PRO A 167 -30.55 -1.44 -14.71
C PRO A 167 -30.58 -0.03 -14.08
N LEU A 168 -31.55 0.21 -13.17
CA LEU A 168 -31.69 1.51 -12.49
C LEU A 168 -30.42 1.86 -11.69
N LEU A 169 -29.85 0.91 -10.94
CA LEU A 169 -28.63 1.13 -10.15
C LEU A 169 -27.39 1.29 -11.03
N LYS A 170 -27.35 0.63 -12.19
CA LYS A 170 -26.31 0.88 -13.20
C LYS A 170 -26.39 2.30 -13.74
N PHE A 171 -27.57 2.75 -14.11
CA PHE A 171 -27.80 4.07 -14.67
C PHE A 171 -27.44 5.19 -13.67
N THR A 172 -27.96 5.13 -12.43
CA THR A 172 -27.61 6.11 -11.39
C THR A 172 -26.12 6.11 -11.07
N SER A 173 -25.49 4.95 -11.09
CA SER A 173 -24.05 4.82 -10.90
C SER A 173 -23.25 5.43 -12.05
N TRP A 174 -23.73 5.29 -13.27
CA TRP A 174 -23.11 5.90 -14.45
C TRP A 174 -23.19 7.43 -14.39
N ILE A 175 -24.37 7.98 -14.07
CA ILE A 175 -24.53 9.44 -13.87
C ILE A 175 -23.55 9.95 -12.81
N LYS A 176 -23.53 9.31 -11.64
CA LYS A 176 -22.63 9.71 -10.56
C LYS A 176 -21.16 9.66 -10.98
N ARG A 177 -20.76 8.61 -11.71
CA ARG A 177 -19.40 8.50 -12.24
C ARG A 177 -19.06 9.65 -13.19
N LYS A 178 -19.97 9.98 -14.12
CA LYS A 178 -19.79 11.10 -15.07
C LYS A 178 -19.69 12.43 -14.34
N TYR A 179 -20.55 12.67 -13.35
CA TYR A 179 -20.48 13.87 -12.52
C TYR A 179 -19.10 13.97 -11.81
N CYS A 180 -18.64 12.91 -11.18
CA CYS A 180 -17.35 12.91 -10.49
C CYS A 180 -16.16 13.10 -11.48
N GLN A 181 -16.26 12.58 -12.70
CA GLN A 181 -15.26 12.82 -13.75
C GLN A 181 -15.21 14.30 -14.17
N ILE A 182 -16.37 14.93 -14.37
CA ILE A 182 -16.45 16.35 -14.76
C ILE A 182 -15.99 17.27 -13.65
N THR A 183 -16.37 16.98 -12.41
CA THR A 183 -16.01 17.79 -11.23
C THR A 183 -14.63 17.46 -10.66
N ASN A 184 -13.91 16.53 -11.26
CA ASN A 184 -12.62 16.01 -10.79
C ASN A 184 -12.65 15.49 -9.35
N GLN A 185 -13.80 15.00 -8.87
CA GLN A 185 -13.98 14.47 -7.51
C GLN A 185 -13.82 12.96 -7.47
N PRO A 186 -13.10 12.38 -6.47
CA PRO A 186 -13.07 10.95 -6.26
C PRO A 186 -14.47 10.41 -5.96
N CYS A 187 -14.80 9.24 -6.50
CA CYS A 187 -16.05 8.58 -6.17
C CYS A 187 -15.93 7.05 -6.11
N SER A 188 -16.81 6.45 -5.32
CA SER A 188 -16.83 4.99 -5.13
C SER A 188 -17.14 4.20 -6.41
N GLN A 189 -17.71 4.83 -7.43
CA GLN A 189 -17.94 4.22 -8.75
C GLN A 189 -16.65 4.04 -9.54
N MET A 190 -15.63 4.84 -9.26
CA MET A 190 -14.31 4.73 -9.91
C MET A 190 -13.49 3.57 -9.37
N THR A 191 -13.74 3.14 -8.13
CA THR A 191 -13.04 2.01 -7.52
C THR A 191 -13.56 0.64 -7.97
N ARG A 192 -14.73 0.58 -8.60
CA ARG A 192 -15.39 -0.68 -8.99
C ARG A 192 -14.54 -1.49 -9.96
N PHE A 193 -14.29 -2.76 -9.63
CA PHE A 193 -13.44 -3.67 -10.41
C PHE A 193 -12.02 -3.12 -10.65
N LYS A 194 -11.57 -2.19 -9.80
CA LYS A 194 -10.19 -1.76 -9.75
C LYS A 194 -9.43 -2.52 -8.67
N VAL A 195 -8.15 -2.68 -8.90
CA VAL A 195 -7.23 -3.26 -7.94
C VAL A 195 -6.92 -2.21 -6.89
N GLY A 196 -6.95 -2.58 -5.63
CA GLY A 196 -6.72 -1.67 -4.51
C GLY A 196 -6.36 -2.43 -3.25
N ASN A 197 -6.76 -1.92 -2.08
CA ASN A 197 -6.49 -2.49 -0.77
C ASN A 197 -5.00 -2.48 -0.34
N GLY A 198 -4.65 -1.54 0.54
CA GLY A 198 -3.28 -1.36 1.02
C GLY A 198 -2.80 -2.42 2.02
N GLY A 199 -3.71 -3.20 2.66
CA GLY A 199 -3.37 -4.06 3.79
C GLY A 199 -2.65 -5.37 3.43
N LEU A 200 -2.88 -5.88 2.21
CA LEU A 200 -2.05 -6.89 1.56
C LEU A 200 -1.82 -6.43 0.14
N SER A 201 -0.66 -5.82 -0.12
CA SER A 201 -0.38 -5.24 -1.43
C SER A 201 1.09 -5.34 -1.80
N LEU A 202 1.35 -5.70 -3.05
CA LEU A 202 2.68 -5.72 -3.65
C LEU A 202 2.90 -4.41 -4.41
N ARG A 203 4.01 -3.73 -4.16
CA ARG A 203 4.33 -2.38 -4.64
C ARG A 203 5.72 -2.33 -5.24
N LYS A 204 5.83 -1.86 -6.48
CA LYS A 204 7.12 -1.59 -7.12
C LYS A 204 7.68 -0.28 -6.59
N ILE A 205 8.83 -0.33 -5.94
CA ILE A 205 9.40 0.82 -5.21
C ILE A 205 9.67 2.01 -6.13
N SER A 206 10.31 1.78 -7.28
CA SER A 206 10.63 2.85 -8.23
C SER A 206 9.40 3.62 -8.70
N SER A 207 8.30 2.91 -8.99
CA SER A 207 7.04 3.52 -9.42
C SER A 207 6.37 4.32 -8.31
N HIS A 208 6.40 3.80 -7.07
CA HIS A 208 5.83 4.49 -5.92
C HIS A 208 6.63 5.74 -5.53
N ILE A 209 7.97 5.69 -5.55
CA ILE A 209 8.81 6.88 -5.37
C ILE A 209 8.47 7.92 -6.42
N LYS A 210 8.41 7.52 -7.69
CA LYS A 210 8.03 8.43 -8.79
C LYS A 210 6.68 9.08 -8.52
N ALA A 211 5.67 8.30 -8.12
CA ALA A 211 4.33 8.83 -7.86
C ALA A 211 4.30 9.86 -6.73
N VAL A 212 4.89 9.56 -5.58
CA VAL A 212 4.87 10.47 -4.42
C VAL A 212 5.73 11.72 -4.64
N THR A 213 6.74 11.64 -5.49
CA THR A 213 7.61 12.78 -5.85
C THR A 213 6.95 13.67 -6.90
N GLU A 214 6.51 13.11 -8.03
CA GLU A 214 5.92 13.88 -9.13
C GLU A 214 4.53 14.42 -8.78
N LEU A 215 3.75 13.69 -7.98
CA LEU A 215 2.40 14.10 -7.57
C LEU A 215 2.34 14.67 -6.15
N LYS A 216 3.42 15.26 -5.64
CA LYS A 216 3.51 15.77 -4.27
C LYS A 216 2.35 16.69 -3.90
N THR A 217 2.00 17.65 -4.75
CA THR A 217 0.87 18.58 -4.51
C THR A 217 -0.47 17.85 -4.40
N ILE A 218 -0.69 16.83 -5.24
CA ILE A 218 -1.91 16.00 -5.22
C ILE A 218 -1.94 15.16 -3.94
N THR A 219 -0.81 14.57 -3.57
CA THR A 219 -0.64 13.82 -2.32
C THR A 219 -0.98 14.68 -1.11
N GLU A 220 -0.48 15.92 -1.05
CA GLU A 220 -0.79 16.86 0.02
C GLU A 220 -2.29 17.19 0.10
N GLN A 221 -2.96 17.37 -1.05
CA GLN A 221 -4.42 17.58 -1.10
C GLN A 221 -5.18 16.35 -0.58
N TYR A 222 -4.77 15.14 -0.97
CA TYR A 222 -5.35 13.90 -0.47
C TYR A 222 -5.26 13.78 1.05
N LEU A 223 -4.12 14.11 1.61
CA LEU A 223 -3.86 14.03 3.05
C LEU A 223 -4.65 15.03 3.91
N GLN A 224 -5.23 16.06 3.30
CA GLN A 224 -6.09 17.03 4.01
C GLN A 224 -7.52 16.52 4.19
N VAL A 225 -7.97 15.54 3.39
CA VAL A 225 -9.35 15.08 3.38
C VAL A 225 -9.50 13.78 4.18
N ARG A 226 -10.26 13.83 5.27
CA ARG A 226 -10.57 12.65 6.10
C ARG A 226 -11.77 11.86 5.55
N HIS A 227 -11.57 11.16 4.45
CA HIS A 227 -12.60 10.33 3.83
C HIS A 227 -11.95 9.11 3.16
N HIS A 228 -12.59 7.95 3.22
CA HIS A 228 -12.03 6.68 2.72
C HIS A 228 -11.65 6.67 1.23
N LEU A 229 -12.22 7.53 0.40
CA LEU A 229 -11.85 7.69 -1.00
C LEU A 229 -10.55 8.49 -1.20
N TYR A 230 -9.98 9.00 -0.12
CA TYR A 230 -8.70 9.72 -0.09
C TYR A 230 -7.63 8.92 0.66
N ASN A 231 -7.85 7.61 0.86
CA ASN A 231 -6.82 6.73 1.39
C ASN A 231 -5.74 6.43 0.34
N GLU A 232 -4.58 6.02 0.81
CA GLU A 232 -3.40 5.74 -0.01
C GLU A 232 -3.65 4.67 -1.09
N ASP A 233 -4.47 3.66 -0.78
CA ASP A 233 -4.83 2.61 -1.71
C ASP A 233 -5.66 3.12 -2.89
N VAL A 234 -6.54 4.10 -2.68
CA VAL A 234 -7.29 4.78 -3.75
C VAL A 234 -6.35 5.68 -4.57
N PHE A 235 -5.43 6.39 -3.90
CA PHE A 235 -4.43 7.21 -4.57
C PHE A 235 -3.61 6.39 -5.57
N PHE A 236 -2.97 5.31 -5.12
CA PHE A 236 -2.14 4.47 -5.97
C PHE A 236 -2.93 3.67 -7.01
N SER A 237 -4.18 3.30 -6.72
CA SER A 237 -5.02 2.53 -7.65
C SER A 237 -5.66 3.37 -8.76
N ILE A 238 -5.88 4.66 -8.53
CA ILE A 238 -6.71 5.49 -9.41
C ILE A 238 -6.04 6.83 -9.73
N GLU A 239 -5.62 7.60 -8.71
CA GLU A 239 -5.20 8.99 -8.93
C GLU A 239 -3.89 9.07 -9.71
N VAL A 240 -2.95 8.20 -9.44
CA VAL A 240 -1.66 8.19 -10.16
C VAL A 240 -1.85 8.13 -11.67
N ASN A 241 -2.79 7.31 -12.17
CA ASN A 241 -3.07 7.22 -13.60
C ASN A 241 -3.98 8.35 -14.11
N ARG A 242 -4.80 8.96 -13.25
CA ARG A 242 -5.54 10.18 -13.61
C ARG A 242 -4.59 11.37 -13.86
N HIS A 243 -3.41 11.33 -13.26
CA HIS A 243 -2.35 12.32 -13.44
C HIS A 243 -1.22 11.85 -14.38
N GLY A 244 -1.45 10.80 -15.18
CA GLY A 244 -0.60 10.43 -16.31
C GLY A 244 0.62 9.57 -15.99
N LEU A 245 0.72 8.94 -14.80
CA LEU A 245 1.89 8.14 -14.44
C LEU A 245 1.92 6.74 -15.05
N ASN A 246 0.83 6.28 -15.65
CA ASN A 246 0.75 5.00 -16.35
C ASN A 246 1.11 3.77 -15.50
N PHE A 247 0.69 3.75 -14.21
CA PHE A 247 0.85 2.56 -13.38
C PHE A 247 0.16 1.36 -14.02
N THR A 248 0.81 0.22 -13.95
CA THR A 248 0.32 -1.06 -14.42
C THR A 248 -0.27 -1.88 -13.27
N TYR A 249 -1.41 -2.51 -13.53
CA TYR A 249 -2.15 -3.33 -12.58
C TYR A 249 -2.62 -4.62 -13.25
N PRO A 250 -2.79 -5.72 -12.51
CA PRO A 250 -3.47 -6.89 -13.04
C PRO A 250 -4.95 -6.57 -13.36
N SER A 251 -5.57 -7.40 -14.18
CA SER A 251 -7.03 -7.42 -14.29
C SER A 251 -7.65 -7.74 -12.92
N TRP A 252 -8.92 -7.35 -12.69
CA TRP A 252 -9.57 -7.69 -11.42
C TRP A 252 -9.71 -9.20 -11.20
N GLN A 253 -9.84 -9.99 -12.29
CA GLN A 253 -9.88 -11.45 -12.25
C GLN A 253 -8.54 -12.02 -11.79
N GLU A 254 -7.45 -11.52 -12.35
CA GLU A 254 -6.11 -11.93 -11.94
C GLU A 254 -5.79 -11.49 -10.51
N ALA A 255 -6.20 -10.27 -10.13
CA ALA A 255 -6.03 -9.76 -8.76
C ALA A 255 -6.77 -10.59 -7.71
N LEU A 256 -7.84 -11.30 -8.07
CA LEU A 256 -8.48 -12.29 -7.20
C LEU A 256 -7.57 -13.47 -6.87
N GLN A 257 -6.67 -13.85 -7.77
CA GLN A 257 -5.70 -14.91 -7.46
C GLN A 257 -4.64 -14.42 -6.44
N PHE A 258 -4.39 -13.11 -6.39
CA PHE A 258 -3.50 -12.51 -5.40
C PHE A 258 -4.19 -12.34 -4.04
N SER A 259 -5.35 -11.68 -3.97
CA SER A 259 -5.95 -11.39 -2.67
C SER A 259 -7.47 -11.22 -2.68
N PHE A 260 -8.11 -11.68 -1.58
CA PHE A 260 -9.50 -11.34 -1.25
C PHE A 260 -9.51 -10.31 -0.10
N ASP A 261 -10.36 -9.28 -0.20
CA ASP A 261 -10.63 -8.34 0.89
C ASP A 261 -12.10 -8.44 1.32
N LYS A 262 -13.00 -7.75 0.61
CA LYS A 262 -14.44 -7.75 0.91
C LYS A 262 -15.17 -8.85 0.14
N TYR A 263 -16.26 -9.37 0.74
CA TYR A 263 -17.12 -10.39 0.11
C TYR A 263 -16.38 -11.68 -0.25
N PRO A 264 -15.66 -12.33 0.68
CA PRO A 264 -14.79 -13.46 0.36
C PRO A 264 -15.53 -14.62 -0.34
N SER A 265 -16.79 -14.92 0.01
CA SER A 265 -17.58 -15.93 -0.71
C SER A 265 -17.83 -15.57 -2.18
N LEU A 266 -18.00 -14.28 -2.50
CA LEU A 266 -18.15 -13.83 -3.88
C LEU A 266 -16.81 -13.88 -4.61
N CYS A 267 -15.73 -13.46 -3.94
CA CYS A 267 -14.36 -13.57 -4.46
C CYS A 267 -14.03 -15.03 -4.80
N TYR A 268 -14.30 -15.95 -3.88
CA TYR A 268 -14.06 -17.38 -4.03
C TYR A 268 -14.81 -17.95 -5.25
N LYS A 269 -16.08 -17.61 -5.40
CA LYS A 269 -16.87 -17.99 -6.57
C LYS A 269 -16.27 -17.47 -7.88
N TYR A 270 -15.83 -16.21 -7.91
CA TYR A 270 -15.22 -15.62 -9.12
C TYR A 270 -13.78 -16.08 -9.36
N ASN A 271 -13.13 -16.62 -8.36
CA ASN A 271 -11.81 -17.23 -8.46
C ASN A 271 -11.86 -18.75 -8.69
N ASN A 272 -12.93 -19.25 -9.32
CA ASN A 272 -13.14 -20.67 -9.63
C ASN A 272 -13.02 -21.59 -8.39
N GLU A 273 -13.55 -21.13 -7.26
CA GLU A 273 -13.49 -21.84 -5.97
C GLU A 273 -12.08 -22.17 -5.48
N GLN A 274 -11.11 -21.32 -5.85
CA GLN A 274 -9.73 -21.42 -5.45
C GLN A 274 -9.38 -20.34 -4.41
N LEU A 275 -8.59 -20.71 -3.41
CA LEU A 275 -8.03 -19.73 -2.48
C LEU A 275 -6.95 -18.89 -3.17
N PRO A 276 -6.85 -17.60 -2.85
CA PRO A 276 -5.83 -16.70 -3.38
C PRO A 276 -4.45 -16.96 -2.76
N PHE A 277 -3.42 -16.22 -3.18
CA PHE A 277 -2.15 -16.14 -2.47
C PHE A 277 -2.35 -15.70 -1.02
N GLY A 278 -3.21 -14.70 -0.77
CA GLY A 278 -3.55 -14.27 0.58
C GLY A 278 -4.90 -13.56 0.68
N CYS A 279 -5.25 -13.10 1.86
CA CYS A 279 -6.46 -12.30 2.09
C CYS A 279 -6.17 -11.19 3.09
N HIS A 280 -7.07 -10.20 3.13
CA HIS A 280 -7.02 -9.11 4.08
C HIS A 280 -8.32 -9.03 4.89
N SER A 281 -8.28 -8.45 6.10
CA SER A 281 -9.44 -8.28 6.97
C SER A 281 -10.11 -9.59 7.40
N TRP A 282 -9.40 -10.72 7.43
CA TRP A 282 -9.97 -12.05 7.58
C TRP A 282 -10.76 -12.25 8.86
N TYR A 283 -10.39 -11.63 9.97
CA TYR A 283 -11.10 -11.75 11.25
C TYR A 283 -12.11 -10.63 11.52
N LYS A 284 -12.35 -9.72 10.56
CA LYS A 284 -13.40 -8.70 10.71
C LYS A 284 -14.79 -9.35 10.69
N ARG A 285 -15.72 -8.82 11.49
CA ARG A 285 -17.04 -9.40 11.78
C ARG A 285 -17.75 -10.01 10.56
N ARG A 286 -17.73 -9.34 9.41
CA ARG A 286 -18.42 -9.79 8.19
C ARG A 286 -17.68 -10.88 7.41
N MET A 287 -16.41 -11.11 7.74
CA MET A 287 -15.51 -12.03 7.03
C MET A 287 -15.35 -13.37 7.77
N LYS A 288 -15.54 -13.37 9.09
CA LYS A 288 -15.34 -14.54 9.98
C LYS A 288 -16.08 -15.79 9.49
N LYS A 289 -17.36 -15.65 9.07
CA LYS A 289 -18.16 -16.79 8.61
C LYS A 289 -17.50 -17.57 7.47
N PHE A 290 -16.75 -16.90 6.61
CA PHE A 290 -16.04 -17.52 5.51
C PHE A 290 -14.65 -18.01 5.92
N TRP A 291 -13.88 -17.15 6.63
CA TRP A 291 -12.49 -17.40 6.88
C TRP A 291 -12.20 -18.31 8.09
N PHE A 292 -13.04 -18.30 9.14
CA PHE A 292 -12.76 -19.06 10.36
C PHE A 292 -12.70 -20.57 10.13
N PRO A 293 -13.60 -21.20 9.36
CA PRO A 293 -13.47 -22.61 9.01
C PRO A 293 -12.16 -22.92 8.27
N ILE A 294 -11.71 -22.04 7.40
CA ILE A 294 -10.52 -22.25 6.58
C ILE A 294 -9.22 -22.01 7.37
N ILE A 295 -9.17 -20.96 8.18
CA ILE A 295 -7.94 -20.51 8.86
C ILE A 295 -7.80 -21.15 10.24
N LEU A 296 -8.89 -21.31 10.98
CA LEU A 296 -8.89 -21.80 12.37
C LEU A 296 -9.43 -23.21 12.52
N GLY A 297 -10.05 -23.79 11.48
CA GLY A 297 -10.73 -25.09 11.59
C GLY A 297 -11.98 -25.08 12.48
N LYS A 298 -12.63 -23.92 12.63
CA LYS A 298 -13.75 -23.71 13.56
C LYS A 298 -15.04 -23.34 12.84
#